data_7ce94d09f3756ca90257b01b6cf1bb5e
#
_entry.id   7ce94d09f3756ca90257b01b6cf1bb5e
#
_cell.length_a   1.000
_cell.length_b   1.000
_cell.length_c   1.000
_cell.angle_alpha   90.00
_cell.angle_beta   90.00
_cell.angle_gamma   90.00
#
_symmetry.space_group_name_H-M   'P 1'
#
loop_
_entity.id
_entity.type
_entity.pdbx_description
1 polymer ?
#
loop_
_entity_poly.entity_id
_entity_poly.type
_entity_poly.pdbx_seq_one_letter_code
_entity_poly.pdbx_strand_id
1 'polypeptide(L)'
;RYYFDRKQETLAGCWDMINGEGDTVISNDFRRFCATNSLTYAVVTPSLNYVASNSADSAGLAGRLLGNLLGKEDANTQVLRRTENYQVIKIYDRFISMDYLELWGTLDNGNYYIVRCPITSIEDSVTQSNQFYIYIGCVMVLASAVVIWLLTRRIVKPIQELTGISKRM
;
A
#
# COMPACT_ATOMS: atom_id res chain seq x y z
N ARG A 1 1.71 7.92 -7.89
CA ARG A 1 3.08 7.85 -8.43
C ARG A 1 4.13 7.93 -7.31
N TYR A 2 4.13 8.94 -6.46
CA TYR A 2 5.08 9.12 -5.33
C TYR A 2 5.10 7.94 -4.34
N TYR A 3 3.93 7.39 -4.03
CA TYR A 3 3.80 6.25 -3.12
C TYR A 3 4.40 4.97 -3.70
N PHE A 4 4.17 4.73 -4.98
CA PHE A 4 4.70 3.58 -5.72
C PHE A 4 6.24 3.61 -5.76
N ASP A 5 6.81 4.77 -6.05
CA ASP A 5 8.26 4.96 -6.07
C ASP A 5 8.87 4.69 -4.68
N ARG A 6 8.20 5.14 -3.62
CA ARG A 6 8.64 4.90 -2.23
C ARG A 6 8.59 3.42 -1.83
N LYS A 7 7.58 2.67 -2.31
CA LYS A 7 7.51 1.22 -2.07
C LYS A 7 8.59 0.45 -2.83
N GLN A 8 8.94 0.89 -4.03
CA GLN A 8 10.08 0.32 -4.75
C GLN A 8 11.40 0.54 -4.01
N GLU A 9 11.63 1.72 -3.46
CA GLU A 9 12.82 2.01 -2.64
C GLU A 9 12.83 1.16 -1.36
N THR A 10 11.69 1.02 -0.71
CA THR A 10 11.55 0.15 0.47
C THR A 10 11.90 -1.29 0.15
N LEU A 11 11.42 -1.82 -0.99
CA LEU A 11 11.75 -3.17 -1.44
C LEU A 11 13.23 -3.30 -1.82
N ALA A 12 13.80 -2.31 -2.51
CA ALA A 12 15.22 -2.33 -2.85
C ALA A 12 16.11 -2.37 -1.60
N GLY A 13 15.72 -1.62 -0.55
CA GLY A 13 16.41 -1.66 0.75
C GLY A 13 16.34 -3.04 1.45
N CYS A 14 15.35 -3.88 1.13
CA CYS A 14 15.28 -5.24 1.67
C CYS A 14 16.48 -6.10 1.25
N TRP A 15 16.98 -5.92 0.03
CA TRP A 15 18.13 -6.68 -0.44
C TRP A 15 19.37 -6.41 0.41
N ASP A 16 19.68 -5.14 0.69
CA ASP A 16 20.81 -4.75 1.52
C ASP A 16 20.70 -5.33 2.94
N MET A 17 19.50 -5.34 3.51
CA MET A 17 19.24 -5.89 4.84
C MET A 17 19.37 -7.40 4.89
N ILE A 18 18.89 -8.12 3.87
CA ILE A 18 18.97 -9.59 3.81
C ILE A 18 20.40 -10.02 3.51
N ASN A 19 21.09 -9.32 2.61
CA ASN A 19 22.42 -9.71 2.13
C ASN A 19 23.53 -9.37 3.11
N GLY A 20 23.33 -8.34 3.97
CA GLY A 20 24.31 -7.93 4.99
C GLY A 20 24.42 -8.87 6.19
N GLU A 21 23.53 -9.85 6.30
CA GLU A 21 23.48 -10.77 7.43
C GLU A 21 23.97 -12.15 6.99
N GLY A 22 25.17 -12.50 7.46
CA GLY A 22 25.83 -13.76 7.15
C GLY A 22 24.98 -15.00 7.48
N ASP A 23 24.95 -15.82 6.57
CA ASP A 23 24.80 -17.28 6.41
C ASP A 23 23.59 -18.05 6.91
N THR A 24 22.78 -17.73 7.91
CA THR A 24 21.73 -18.69 8.30
C THR A 24 20.53 -18.14 9.05
N VAL A 25 20.56 -16.95 9.55
CA VAL A 25 19.48 -16.41 10.39
C VAL A 25 19.05 -15.03 9.91
N ILE A 26 17.83 -14.95 9.43
CA ILE A 26 17.19 -13.66 9.15
C ILE A 26 17.07 -12.89 10.45
N SER A 27 17.62 -11.65 10.49
CA SER A 27 17.65 -10.86 11.70
C SER A 27 16.26 -10.47 12.20
N ASN A 28 16.21 -10.16 13.48
CA ASN A 28 15.01 -9.62 14.09
C ASN A 28 14.66 -8.23 13.52
N ASP A 29 15.66 -7.46 13.08
CA ASP A 29 15.45 -6.15 12.48
C ASP A 29 14.79 -6.26 11.11
N PHE A 30 15.21 -7.20 10.26
CA PHE A 30 14.54 -7.49 9.01
C PHE A 30 13.10 -8.00 9.21
N ARG A 31 12.89 -8.89 10.17
CA ARG A 31 11.53 -9.37 10.52
C ARG A 31 10.62 -8.23 10.95
N ARG A 32 11.13 -7.34 11.81
CA ARG A 32 10.39 -6.15 12.25
C ARG A 32 10.11 -5.20 11.08
N PHE A 33 11.10 -4.99 10.22
CA PHE A 33 10.94 -4.17 9.03
C PHE A 33 9.84 -4.71 8.11
N CYS A 34 9.83 -6.02 7.84
CA CYS A 34 8.80 -6.67 7.04
C CYS A 34 7.42 -6.55 7.69
N ALA A 35 7.30 -6.75 9.00
CA ALA A 35 6.04 -6.61 9.72
C ALA A 35 5.50 -5.18 9.67
N THR A 36 6.37 -4.17 9.87
CA THR A 36 5.99 -2.75 9.83
C THR A 36 5.53 -2.30 8.45
N ASN A 37 6.12 -2.85 7.39
CA ASN A 37 5.83 -2.47 6.00
C ASN A 37 4.83 -3.40 5.30
N SER A 38 4.24 -4.37 6.02
CA SER A 38 3.32 -5.39 5.48
C SER A 38 3.95 -6.20 4.34
N LEU A 39 5.23 -6.54 4.49
CA LEU A 39 5.98 -7.34 3.53
C LEU A 39 5.91 -8.82 3.89
N THR A 40 5.69 -9.67 2.89
CA THR A 40 5.86 -11.12 3.02
C THR A 40 7.16 -11.54 2.34
N TYR A 41 7.88 -12.48 2.93
CA TYR A 41 9.13 -12.97 2.38
C TYR A 41 9.26 -14.48 2.49
N ALA A 42 10.07 -15.05 1.61
CA ALA A 42 10.56 -16.40 1.71
C ALA A 42 12.02 -16.46 1.22
N VAL A 43 12.84 -17.22 1.94
CA VAL A 43 14.23 -17.51 1.58
C VAL A 43 14.38 -19.01 1.47
N VAL A 44 14.96 -19.46 0.37
CA VAL A 44 15.17 -20.87 0.08
C VAL A 44 16.62 -21.13 -0.33
N THR A 45 17.13 -22.32 -0.01
CA THR A 45 18.42 -22.79 -0.50
C THR A 45 18.37 -23.11 -2.00
N PRO A 46 19.52 -23.28 -2.68
CA PRO A 46 19.56 -23.77 -4.07
C PRO A 46 18.89 -25.15 -4.26
N SER A 47 18.80 -25.96 -3.19
CA SER A 47 18.07 -27.22 -3.17
C SER A 47 16.57 -27.09 -2.84
N LEU A 48 16.04 -25.84 -2.84
CA LEU A 48 14.65 -25.49 -2.57
C LEU A 48 14.15 -25.82 -1.15
N ASN A 49 15.05 -25.97 -0.21
CA ASN A 49 14.68 -26.09 1.20
C ASN A 49 14.43 -24.71 1.80
N TYR A 50 13.41 -24.60 2.64
CA TYR A 50 13.09 -23.35 3.31
C TYR A 50 14.15 -23.01 4.37
N VAL A 51 14.67 -21.80 4.29
CA VAL A 51 15.51 -21.18 5.33
C VAL A 51 14.64 -20.41 6.30
N ALA A 52 13.79 -19.51 5.77
CA ALA A 52 12.88 -18.70 6.55
C ALA A 52 11.72 -18.15 5.69
N SER A 53 10.56 -17.94 6.33
CA SER A 53 9.42 -17.27 5.74
C SER A 53 8.54 -16.69 6.84
N ASN A 54 7.84 -15.59 6.55
CA ASN A 54 6.76 -15.05 7.39
C ASN A 54 5.38 -15.20 6.74
N SER A 55 5.30 -15.85 5.58
CA SER A 55 4.05 -16.07 4.86
C SER A 55 3.30 -17.30 5.38
N ALA A 56 1.98 -17.18 5.52
CA ALA A 56 1.11 -18.32 5.77
C ALA A 56 1.11 -19.30 4.57
N ASP A 57 1.27 -18.77 3.35
CA ASP A 57 1.45 -19.55 2.11
C ASP A 57 2.91 -19.50 1.65
N SER A 58 3.80 -20.09 2.43
CA SER A 58 5.22 -20.18 2.10
C SER A 58 5.47 -21.03 0.84
N ALA A 59 4.67 -22.08 0.62
CA ALA A 59 4.79 -22.97 -0.53
C ALA A 59 4.44 -22.26 -1.84
N GLY A 60 3.36 -21.48 -1.86
CA GLY A 60 2.98 -20.66 -2.99
C GLY A 60 4.04 -19.61 -3.34
N LEU A 61 4.62 -18.97 -2.31
CA LEU A 61 5.64 -17.95 -2.50
C LEU A 61 6.95 -18.54 -3.06
N ALA A 62 7.37 -19.71 -2.57
CA ALA A 62 8.54 -20.42 -3.10
C ALA A 62 8.29 -20.95 -4.52
N GLY A 63 7.07 -21.43 -4.81
CA GLY A 63 6.69 -21.84 -6.17
C GLY A 63 6.78 -20.68 -7.17
N ARG A 64 6.38 -19.48 -6.79
CA ARG A 64 6.54 -18.28 -7.61
C ARG A 64 8.01 -17.92 -7.81
N LEU A 65 8.81 -17.95 -6.75
CA LEU A 65 10.24 -17.73 -6.85
C LEU A 65 10.88 -18.69 -7.86
N LEU A 66 10.53 -19.96 -7.78
CA LEU A 66 11.00 -20.95 -8.74
C LEU A 66 10.53 -20.65 -10.18
N GLY A 67 9.27 -20.22 -10.35
CA GLY A 67 8.74 -19.78 -11.63
C GLY A 67 9.56 -18.62 -12.22
N ASN A 68 9.86 -17.62 -11.40
CA ASN A 68 10.66 -16.46 -11.78
C ASN A 68 12.10 -16.86 -12.16
N LEU A 69 12.73 -17.76 -11.39
CA LEU A 69 14.07 -18.29 -11.66
C LEU A 69 14.13 -19.09 -12.97
N LEU A 70 13.06 -19.82 -13.30
CA LEU A 70 12.94 -20.61 -14.54
C LEU A 70 12.51 -19.77 -15.75
N GLY A 71 12.35 -18.44 -15.58
CA GLY A 71 11.93 -17.54 -16.65
C GLY A 71 10.49 -17.73 -17.10
N LYS A 72 9.64 -18.37 -16.28
CA LYS A 72 8.20 -18.45 -16.51
C LYS A 72 7.55 -17.11 -16.13
N GLU A 73 7.77 -16.10 -16.97
CA GLU A 73 7.11 -14.81 -16.81
C GLU A 73 5.62 -14.97 -17.15
N ASP A 74 4.76 -14.69 -16.18
CA ASP A 74 3.33 -14.57 -16.42
C ASP A 74 3.07 -13.40 -17.38
N ALA A 75 2.11 -13.55 -18.30
CA ALA A 75 1.74 -12.53 -19.29
C ALA A 75 1.37 -11.16 -18.67
N ASN A 76 1.12 -11.12 -17.37
CA ASN A 76 0.76 -9.91 -16.60
C ASN A 76 1.92 -9.36 -15.76
N THR A 77 3.15 -9.79 -16.01
CA THR A 77 4.34 -9.33 -15.28
C THR A 77 4.92 -8.08 -15.95
N GLN A 78 5.04 -7.00 -15.20
CA GLN A 78 5.73 -5.80 -15.61
C GLN A 78 7.05 -5.67 -14.84
N VAL A 79 8.17 -5.78 -15.53
CA VAL A 79 9.49 -5.54 -14.92
C VAL A 79 9.66 -4.04 -14.71
N LEU A 80 9.88 -3.63 -13.46
CA LEU A 80 10.04 -2.23 -13.08
C LEU A 80 11.51 -1.86 -12.93
N ARG A 81 12.31 -2.75 -12.37
CA ARG A 81 13.74 -2.57 -12.16
C ARG A 81 14.46 -3.89 -12.27
N ARG A 82 15.57 -3.90 -12.97
CA ARG A 82 16.47 -5.04 -13.09
C ARG A 82 17.87 -4.62 -12.70
N THR A 83 18.47 -5.35 -11.77
CA THR A 83 19.85 -5.19 -11.33
C THR A 83 20.55 -6.54 -11.46
N GLU A 84 21.85 -6.61 -11.33
CA GLU A 84 22.59 -7.88 -11.39
C GLU A 84 22.15 -8.87 -10.30
N ASN A 85 21.79 -8.36 -9.12
CA ASN A 85 21.52 -9.18 -7.93
C ASN A 85 20.02 -9.36 -7.64
N TYR A 86 19.15 -8.49 -8.16
CA TYR A 86 17.72 -8.58 -7.91
C TYR A 86 16.87 -7.98 -9.04
N GLN A 87 15.62 -8.40 -9.08
CA GLN A 87 14.61 -7.82 -9.95
C GLN A 87 13.39 -7.39 -9.13
N VAL A 88 12.82 -6.24 -9.50
CA VAL A 88 11.55 -5.75 -8.99
C VAL A 88 10.53 -5.83 -10.11
N ILE A 89 9.46 -6.58 -9.86
CA ILE A 89 8.39 -6.81 -10.82
C ILE A 89 7.04 -6.43 -10.20
N LYS A 90 6.14 -5.93 -11.05
CA LYS A 90 4.73 -5.75 -10.71
C LYS A 90 3.95 -6.91 -11.30
N ILE A 91 3.11 -7.55 -10.50
CA ILE A 91 2.28 -8.68 -10.89
C ILE A 91 0.85 -8.46 -10.43
N TYR A 92 -0.08 -8.80 -11.31
CA TYR A 92 -1.49 -8.89 -10.97
C TYR A 92 -1.84 -10.35 -10.67
N ASP A 93 -2.22 -10.63 -9.42
CA ASP A 93 -2.69 -11.94 -9.01
C ASP A 93 -4.19 -12.09 -9.29
N ARG A 94 -4.54 -12.96 -10.24
CA ARG A 94 -5.93 -13.16 -10.68
C ARG A 94 -6.80 -13.86 -9.63
N PHE A 95 -6.22 -14.66 -8.76
CA PHE A 95 -6.96 -15.40 -7.75
C PHE A 95 -7.47 -14.49 -6.64
N ILE A 96 -6.65 -13.52 -6.27
CA ILE A 96 -6.94 -12.58 -5.17
C ILE A 96 -7.41 -11.23 -5.74
N SER A 97 -7.30 -11.03 -7.08
CA SER A 97 -7.64 -9.78 -7.77
C SER A 97 -6.87 -8.57 -7.20
N MET A 98 -5.59 -8.75 -6.92
CA MET A 98 -4.73 -7.73 -6.31
C MET A 98 -3.41 -7.58 -7.06
N ASP A 99 -2.92 -6.34 -7.09
CA ASP A 99 -1.58 -6.02 -7.57
C ASP A 99 -0.54 -6.19 -6.46
N TYR A 100 0.59 -6.81 -6.79
CA TYR A 100 1.74 -6.99 -5.92
C TYR A 100 3.01 -6.43 -6.55
N LEU A 101 3.87 -5.88 -5.71
CA LEU A 101 5.28 -5.70 -6.02
C LEU A 101 6.04 -6.90 -5.47
N GLU A 102 6.84 -7.52 -6.31
CA GLU A 102 7.73 -8.62 -5.93
C GLU A 102 9.18 -8.22 -6.18
N LEU A 103 10.01 -8.41 -5.18
CA LEU A 103 11.47 -8.35 -5.27
C LEU A 103 11.99 -9.77 -5.14
N TRP A 104 12.78 -10.24 -6.07
CA TRP A 104 13.40 -11.55 -6.00
C TRP A 104 14.81 -11.52 -6.58
N GLY A 105 15.63 -12.46 -6.15
CA GLY A 105 17.01 -12.54 -6.58
C GLY A 105 17.82 -13.60 -5.83
N THR A 106 19.13 -13.46 -5.90
CA THR A 106 20.09 -14.34 -5.26
C THR A 106 20.90 -13.55 -4.23
N LEU A 107 21.10 -14.14 -3.07
CA LEU A 107 21.99 -13.62 -2.02
C LEU A 107 23.43 -14.04 -2.28
N ASP A 108 24.39 -13.35 -1.68
CA ASP A 108 25.82 -13.65 -1.82
C ASP A 108 26.18 -15.06 -1.30
N ASN A 109 25.41 -15.61 -0.37
CA ASN A 109 25.54 -16.97 0.12
C ASN A 109 24.96 -18.04 -0.83
N GLY A 110 24.43 -17.65 -1.99
CA GLY A 110 23.84 -18.53 -2.99
C GLY A 110 22.36 -18.87 -2.75
N ASN A 111 21.76 -18.43 -1.66
CA ASN A 111 20.33 -18.64 -1.41
C ASN A 111 19.48 -17.74 -2.30
N TYR A 112 18.29 -18.21 -2.62
CA TYR A 112 17.28 -17.46 -3.34
C TYR A 112 16.28 -16.81 -2.37
N TYR A 113 15.79 -15.64 -2.72
CA TYR A 113 14.81 -14.94 -1.90
C TYR A 113 13.73 -14.29 -2.76
N ILE A 114 12.57 -14.14 -2.16
CA ILE A 114 11.45 -13.36 -2.69
C ILE A 114 10.83 -12.53 -1.57
N VAL A 115 10.55 -11.27 -1.85
CA VAL A 115 9.80 -10.36 -0.96
C VAL A 115 8.63 -9.82 -1.74
N ARG A 116 7.44 -9.90 -1.17
CA ARG A 116 6.19 -9.45 -1.79
C ARG A 116 5.54 -8.35 -0.97
N CYS A 117 5.05 -7.31 -1.63
CA CYS A 117 4.30 -6.21 -1.06
C CYS A 117 2.96 -6.04 -1.78
N PRO A 118 1.80 -6.09 -1.12
CA PRO A 118 0.53 -5.76 -1.74
C PRO A 118 0.46 -4.26 -2.04
N ILE A 119 0.01 -3.89 -3.25
CA ILE A 119 -0.15 -2.49 -3.66
C ILE A 119 -1.55 -1.97 -3.35
N THR A 120 -2.55 -2.81 -3.53
CA THR A 120 -3.97 -2.44 -3.51
C THR A 120 -4.55 -2.11 -2.14
N SER A 121 -3.93 -2.57 -1.05
CA SER A 121 -4.41 -2.27 0.30
C SER A 121 -4.41 -0.78 0.67
N ILE A 122 -3.86 0.08 -0.19
CA ILE A 122 -3.67 1.50 0.08
C ILE A 122 -4.51 2.38 -0.82
N GLU A 123 -4.68 2.01 -2.09
CA GLU A 123 -5.61 2.72 -2.97
C GLU A 123 -7.04 2.62 -2.42
N ASP A 124 -7.43 1.45 -1.93
CA ASP A 124 -8.74 1.24 -1.30
C ASP A 124 -8.88 2.07 -0.01
N SER A 125 -7.87 2.11 0.84
CA SER A 125 -7.89 2.90 2.08
C SER A 125 -7.94 4.40 1.83
N VAL A 126 -7.21 4.90 0.84
CA VAL A 126 -7.20 6.33 0.46
C VAL A 126 -8.53 6.71 -0.19
N THR A 127 -9.07 5.88 -1.06
CA THR A 127 -10.36 6.11 -1.72
C THR A 127 -11.49 6.12 -0.71
N GLN A 128 -11.50 5.18 0.23
CA GLN A 128 -12.51 5.09 1.29
C GLN A 128 -12.42 6.27 2.26
N SER A 129 -11.22 6.68 2.65
CA SER A 129 -11.01 7.89 3.47
C SER A 129 -11.48 9.15 2.76
N ASN A 130 -11.17 9.31 1.49
CA ASN A 130 -11.57 10.47 0.70
C ASN A 130 -13.10 10.57 0.55
N GLN A 131 -13.76 9.45 0.32
CA GLN A 131 -15.22 9.37 0.28
C GLN A 131 -15.85 9.81 1.61
N PHE A 132 -15.27 9.37 2.73
CA PHE A 132 -15.73 9.75 4.06
C PHE A 132 -15.61 11.26 4.31
N TYR A 133 -14.52 11.90 3.91
CA TYR A 133 -14.35 13.36 4.01
C TYR A 133 -15.34 14.13 3.15
N ILE A 134 -15.69 13.64 1.97
CA ILE A 134 -16.71 14.24 1.11
C ILE A 134 -18.07 14.22 1.79
N TYR A 135 -18.49 13.11 2.41
CA TYR A 135 -19.74 13.02 3.13
C TYR A 135 -19.80 13.97 4.33
N ILE A 136 -18.73 14.04 5.13
CA ILE A 136 -18.64 14.98 6.25
C ILE A 136 -18.72 16.42 5.74
N GLY A 137 -18.01 16.76 4.68
CA GLY A 137 -18.06 18.09 4.07
C GLY A 137 -19.47 18.48 3.63
N CYS A 138 -20.20 17.58 2.95
CA CYS A 138 -21.58 17.81 2.55
C CYS A 138 -22.52 18.05 3.76
N VAL A 139 -22.39 17.23 4.80
CA VAL A 139 -23.20 17.37 6.02
C VAL A 139 -22.92 18.71 6.70
N MET A 140 -21.67 19.14 6.79
CA MET A 140 -21.29 20.43 7.39
C MET A 140 -21.85 21.62 6.60
N VAL A 141 -21.82 21.57 5.27
CA VAL A 141 -22.39 22.61 4.40
C VAL A 141 -23.91 22.69 4.59
N LEU A 142 -24.62 21.57 4.61
CA LEU A 142 -26.06 21.54 4.83
C LEU A 142 -26.43 22.05 6.23
N ALA A 143 -25.71 21.64 7.27
CA ALA A 143 -25.92 22.15 8.62
C ALA A 143 -25.73 23.67 8.71
N SER A 144 -24.66 24.20 8.09
CA SER A 144 -24.41 25.62 8.05
C SER A 144 -25.50 26.38 7.31
N ALA A 145 -26.01 25.88 6.20
CA ALA A 145 -27.09 26.47 5.43
C ALA A 145 -28.40 26.55 6.27
N VAL A 146 -28.72 25.48 7.01
CA VAL A 146 -29.88 25.45 7.90
C VAL A 146 -29.75 26.49 9.02
N VAL A 147 -28.59 26.58 9.65
CA VAL A 147 -28.34 27.58 10.71
C VAL A 147 -28.49 29.01 10.17
N ILE A 148 -27.88 29.31 9.03
CA ILE A 148 -28.00 30.63 8.39
C ILE A 148 -29.46 30.93 8.04
N TRP A 149 -30.19 29.96 7.49
CA TRP A 149 -31.60 30.14 7.15
C TRP A 149 -32.48 30.44 8.40
N LEU A 150 -32.26 29.72 9.50
CA LEU A 150 -32.95 29.96 10.77
C LEU A 150 -32.65 31.33 11.35
N LEU A 151 -31.39 31.76 11.36
CA LEU A 151 -30.95 33.04 11.85
C LEU A 151 -31.55 34.19 11.00
N THR A 152 -31.51 34.03 9.69
CA THR A 152 -32.10 35.02 8.77
C THR A 152 -33.60 35.14 9.01
N ARG A 153 -34.31 34.05 9.15
CA ARG A 153 -35.75 34.05 9.37
C ARG A 153 -36.14 34.60 10.75
N ARG A 154 -35.33 34.34 11.77
CA ARG A 154 -35.65 34.71 13.15
C ARG A 154 -35.21 36.18 13.51
N ILE A 155 -34.13 36.65 12.91
CA ILE A 155 -33.53 37.92 13.27
C ILE A 155 -33.81 39.00 12.23
N VAL A 156 -33.70 38.70 10.94
CA VAL A 156 -33.78 39.68 9.86
C VAL A 156 -35.24 40.09 9.58
N LYS A 157 -36.19 39.16 9.66
CA LYS A 157 -37.62 39.46 9.45
C LYS A 157 -38.18 40.52 10.41
N PRO A 158 -38.03 40.39 11.73
CA PRO A 158 -38.56 41.39 12.67
C PRO A 158 -37.87 42.74 12.54
N ILE A 159 -36.60 42.80 12.13
CA ILE A 159 -35.90 44.08 11.92
C ILE A 159 -36.44 44.82 10.70
N GLN A 160 -36.79 44.10 9.64
CA GLN A 160 -37.37 44.70 8.44
C GLN A 160 -38.79 45.27 8.69
N GLU A 161 -39.59 44.58 9.54
CA GLU A 161 -40.91 45.05 9.92
C GLU A 161 -40.82 46.35 10.75
N LEU A 162 -39.86 46.43 11.68
CA LEU A 162 -39.63 47.66 12.48
C LEU A 162 -39.14 48.83 11.63
N THR A 163 -38.27 48.56 10.65
CA THR A 163 -37.76 49.62 9.75
C THR A 163 -38.86 50.13 8.79
N GLY A 164 -39.82 49.26 8.40
CA GLY A 164 -40.99 49.65 7.58
C GLY A 164 -41.95 50.56 8.30
N ILE A 165 -42.10 50.47 9.60
CA ILE A 165 -42.97 51.31 10.42
C ILE A 165 -42.36 52.72 10.60
N SER A 166 -41.03 52.79 10.77
CA SER A 166 -40.33 54.09 10.91
C SER A 166 -40.35 54.95 9.64
N LYS A 167 -40.62 54.39 8.48
CA LYS A 167 -40.69 55.09 7.20
C LYS A 167 -42.09 55.59 6.85
N ARG A 168 -43.10 55.32 7.68
CA ARG A 168 -44.51 55.75 7.50
C ARG A 168 -44.91 56.89 8.46
N MET A 169 -43.99 57.38 9.29
CA MET A 169 -44.15 58.62 10.00
C MET A 169 -43.31 59.72 9.28
#